data_519f62b4e4fc9d27d229f4f0bdff82c9
#
_entry.id   519f62b4e4fc9d27d229f4f0bdff82c9
#
_cell.length_a   1.000
_cell.length_b   1.000
_cell.length_c   1.000
_cell.angle_alpha   90.00
_cell.angle_beta   90.00
_cell.angle_gamma   90.00
#
_symmetry.space_group_name_H-M   'P 1'
#
loop_
_entity.id
_entity.type
_entity.pdbx_description
1 polymer ?
#
loop_
_entity_poly.entity_id
_entity_poly.type
_entity_poly.pdbx_seq_one_letter_code
_entity_poly.pdbx_strand_id
1 'polypeptide(L)'
;MKKCIKINKCLACGNKKLKKILNLFKQPLANSFTLTKSQREEKYPLIVYTCLKCMHLQLGHCVNPKLIYRNYIYVTNNTKTYKTYLKNFANKCVSKFKKIKPKTVLDIGCNDGAQLNFFKMLGLKTFGIDPAKNLLKISSKKHKIICDFVNQKSIGKIKKKID
;
A
#
# COMPACT_ATOMS: atom_id res chain seq x y z
N MET A 1 -8.86 6.23 -19.02
CA MET A 1 -7.72 6.61 -18.15
C MET A 1 -6.47 5.86 -18.64
N LYS A 2 -5.31 6.54 -18.81
CA LYS A 2 -4.07 5.90 -19.29
C LYS A 2 -3.63 4.79 -18.34
N LYS A 3 -3.22 3.64 -18.89
CA LYS A 3 -2.72 2.49 -18.10
C LYS A 3 -1.35 2.78 -17.47
N CYS A 4 -0.52 3.61 -18.12
CA CYS A 4 0.81 3.99 -17.69
C CYS A 4 1.13 5.42 -18.12
N ILE A 5 1.78 6.19 -17.26
CA ILE A 5 2.22 7.57 -17.55
C ILE A 5 3.72 7.70 -17.30
N LYS A 6 4.41 8.49 -18.14
CA LYS A 6 5.82 8.85 -17.93
C LYS A 6 5.91 9.97 -16.89
N ILE A 7 6.88 9.86 -16.00
CA ILE A 7 7.17 10.85 -14.95
C ILE A 7 8.32 11.72 -15.43
N ASN A 8 8.07 13.03 -15.59
CA ASN A 8 9.05 13.97 -16.18
C ASN A 8 9.69 14.90 -15.14
N LYS A 9 9.39 14.71 -13.84
CA LYS A 9 9.95 15.50 -12.74
C LYS A 9 10.19 14.63 -11.52
N CYS A 10 11.08 15.06 -10.66
CA CYS A 10 11.33 14.42 -9.37
C CYS A 10 10.08 14.49 -8.48
N LEU A 11 9.67 13.35 -7.94
CA LEU A 11 8.50 13.25 -7.06
C LEU A 11 8.76 13.86 -5.68
N ALA A 12 10.03 13.96 -5.26
CA ALA A 12 10.39 14.55 -3.97
C ALA A 12 10.55 16.08 -4.03
N CYS A 13 11.26 16.62 -5.04
CA CYS A 13 11.62 18.04 -5.06
C CYS A 13 11.12 18.81 -6.31
N GLY A 14 10.41 18.15 -7.22
CA GLY A 14 9.86 18.76 -8.43
C GLY A 14 10.88 19.07 -9.55
N ASN A 15 12.19 18.85 -9.33
CA ASN A 15 13.22 19.13 -10.32
C ASN A 15 13.03 18.30 -11.60
N LYS A 16 13.22 18.91 -12.77
CA LYS A 16 13.07 18.24 -14.07
C LYS A 16 14.35 17.50 -14.53
N LYS A 17 15.51 17.76 -13.93
CA LYS A 17 16.79 17.11 -14.30
C LYS A 17 16.85 15.72 -13.66
N LEU A 18 16.42 14.71 -14.42
CA LEU A 18 16.44 13.30 -14.04
C LEU A 18 17.45 12.55 -14.91
N LYS A 19 18.36 11.77 -14.31
CA LYS A 19 19.32 10.90 -15.00
C LYS A 19 18.85 9.45 -14.90
N LYS A 20 18.71 8.77 -16.03
CA LYS A 20 18.43 7.32 -16.06
C LYS A 20 19.66 6.57 -15.54
N ILE A 21 19.44 5.68 -14.57
CA ILE A 21 20.51 4.88 -13.95
C ILE A 21 20.34 3.38 -14.17
N LEU A 22 19.10 2.90 -14.36
CA LEU A 22 18.82 1.48 -14.59
C LEU A 22 17.66 1.35 -15.58
N ASN A 23 17.77 0.42 -16.51
CA ASN A 23 16.70 0.07 -17.44
C ASN A 23 16.52 -1.45 -17.47
N LEU A 24 15.41 -1.92 -16.92
CA LEU A 24 15.01 -3.32 -16.94
C LEU A 24 13.99 -3.60 -18.06
N PHE A 25 13.95 -2.71 -19.08
CA PHE A 25 13.05 -2.80 -20.22
C PHE A 25 11.56 -2.80 -19.81
N LYS A 26 10.70 -3.51 -20.57
CA LYS A 26 9.29 -3.70 -20.23
C LYS A 26 9.14 -4.98 -19.42
N GLN A 27 8.55 -4.87 -18.23
CA GLN A 27 8.30 -5.99 -17.33
C GLN A 27 6.79 -6.15 -17.07
N PRO A 28 6.31 -7.36 -16.81
CA PRO A 28 4.95 -7.57 -16.32
C PRO A 28 4.79 -6.95 -14.92
N LEU A 29 3.53 -6.74 -14.51
CA LEU A 29 3.26 -6.28 -13.16
C LEU A 29 3.56 -7.39 -12.14
N ALA A 30 4.14 -7.02 -11.01
CA ALA A 30 4.30 -7.96 -9.90
C ALA A 30 2.95 -8.52 -9.45
N ASN A 31 2.92 -9.81 -9.12
CA ASN A 31 1.71 -10.53 -8.69
C ASN A 31 0.59 -10.60 -9.76
N SER A 32 0.89 -10.33 -11.02
CA SER A 32 -0.06 -10.47 -12.15
C SER A 32 0.23 -11.77 -12.90
N PHE A 33 -0.05 -12.91 -12.25
CA PHE A 33 0.16 -14.22 -12.86
C PHE A 33 -0.88 -14.51 -13.93
N THR A 34 -0.46 -15.15 -15.02
CA THR A 34 -1.33 -15.66 -16.06
C THR A 34 -1.90 -17.01 -15.66
N LEU A 35 -3.16 -17.27 -16.00
CA LEU A 35 -3.81 -18.55 -15.72
C LEU A 35 -3.45 -19.62 -16.75
N THR A 36 -3.09 -19.20 -17.98
CA THR A 36 -2.74 -20.10 -19.09
C THR A 36 -1.49 -19.60 -19.83
N LYS A 37 -0.76 -20.51 -20.48
CA LYS A 37 0.42 -20.19 -21.30
C LYS A 37 0.09 -19.28 -22.50
N SER A 38 -1.12 -19.34 -23.02
CA SER A 38 -1.60 -18.56 -24.16
C SER A 38 -1.99 -17.12 -23.79
N GLN A 39 -2.18 -16.82 -22.50
CA GLN A 39 -2.55 -15.49 -22.03
C GLN A 39 -1.36 -14.53 -22.19
N ARG A 40 -1.53 -13.46 -22.97
CA ARG A 40 -0.51 -12.42 -23.13
C ARG A 40 -0.43 -11.52 -21.90
N GLU A 41 0.76 -11.38 -21.37
CA GLU A 41 1.02 -10.44 -20.27
C GLU A 41 1.21 -9.02 -20.81
N GLU A 42 0.52 -8.07 -20.20
CA GLU A 42 0.81 -6.65 -20.40
C GLU A 42 2.12 -6.27 -19.70
N LYS A 43 3.06 -5.66 -20.44
CA LYS A 43 4.37 -5.24 -19.93
C LYS A 43 4.50 -3.74 -19.93
N TYR A 44 5.08 -3.19 -18.87
CA TYR A 44 5.26 -1.76 -18.63
C TYR A 44 6.74 -1.41 -18.46
N PRO A 45 7.19 -0.19 -18.86
CA PRO A 45 8.58 0.21 -18.69
C PRO A 45 8.98 0.20 -17.21
N LEU A 46 10.09 -0.49 -16.89
CA LEU A 46 10.69 -0.52 -15.56
C LEU A 46 12.07 0.14 -15.61
N ILE A 47 12.07 1.45 -15.46
CA ILE A 47 13.24 2.31 -15.59
C ILE A 47 13.40 3.14 -14.33
N VAL A 48 14.60 3.13 -13.73
CA VAL A 48 14.92 3.92 -12.54
C VAL A 48 15.71 5.16 -12.95
N TYR A 49 15.33 6.28 -12.35
CA TYR A 49 16.00 7.58 -12.50
C TYR A 49 16.48 8.09 -11.15
N THR A 50 17.59 8.83 -11.17
CA THR A 50 18.01 9.67 -10.04
C THR A 50 17.78 11.13 -10.37
N CYS A 51 17.37 11.89 -9.36
CA CYS A 51 17.25 13.34 -9.45
C CYS A 51 18.63 13.99 -9.25
N LEU A 52 19.07 14.80 -10.22
CA LEU A 52 20.37 15.47 -10.11
C LEU A 52 20.42 16.63 -9.10
N LYS A 53 19.28 16.99 -8.46
CA LYS A 53 19.23 18.02 -7.42
C LYS A 53 19.24 17.43 -6.01
N CYS A 54 18.39 16.42 -5.73
CA CYS A 54 18.22 15.90 -4.37
C CYS A 54 18.57 14.42 -4.23
N MET A 55 19.14 13.81 -5.27
CA MET A 55 19.60 12.40 -5.33
C MET A 55 18.49 11.37 -5.08
N HIS A 56 17.21 11.79 -5.08
CA HIS A 56 16.06 10.88 -4.94
C HIS A 56 16.01 9.88 -6.10
N LEU A 57 15.89 8.60 -5.78
CA LEU A 57 15.68 7.52 -6.74
C LEU A 57 14.19 7.27 -6.95
N GLN A 58 13.76 7.20 -8.20
CA GLN A 58 12.36 6.98 -8.55
C GLN A 58 12.19 6.17 -9.83
N LEU A 59 11.03 5.53 -9.98
CA LEU A 59 10.62 4.98 -11.28
C LEU A 59 10.28 6.11 -12.26
N GLY A 60 10.66 5.93 -13.52
CA GLY A 60 10.37 6.88 -14.61
C GLY A 60 8.95 6.75 -15.18
N HIS A 61 8.20 5.74 -14.73
CA HIS A 61 6.84 5.48 -15.19
C HIS A 61 5.95 5.10 -14.01
N CYS A 62 4.71 5.59 -14.02
CA CYS A 62 3.68 5.21 -13.05
C CYS A 62 2.59 4.42 -13.76
N VAL A 63 2.43 3.16 -13.41
CA VAL A 63 1.31 2.33 -13.85
C VAL A 63 0.08 2.69 -13.03
N ASN A 64 -1.11 2.66 -13.64
CA ASN A 64 -2.36 2.91 -12.93
C ASN A 64 -2.49 1.96 -11.74
N PRO A 65 -2.52 2.48 -10.49
CA PRO A 65 -2.55 1.64 -9.29
C PRO A 65 -3.78 0.72 -9.22
N LYS A 66 -4.85 1.02 -9.92
CA LYS A 66 -6.02 0.13 -10.02
C LYS A 66 -5.69 -1.21 -10.68
N LEU A 67 -4.72 -1.25 -11.61
CA LEU A 67 -4.28 -2.48 -12.27
C LEU A 67 -3.46 -3.38 -11.33
N ILE A 68 -2.83 -2.80 -10.31
CA ILE A 68 -1.94 -3.51 -9.38
C ILE A 68 -2.70 -3.94 -8.13
N TYR A 69 -3.54 -3.06 -7.56
CA TYR A 69 -4.02 -3.21 -6.18
C TYR A 69 -5.51 -3.53 -6.04
N ARG A 70 -6.35 -3.44 -7.11
CA ARG A 70 -7.80 -3.73 -6.98
C ARG A 70 -8.12 -5.20 -6.76
N ASN A 71 -7.30 -6.11 -7.31
CA ASN A 71 -7.31 -7.55 -7.06
C ASN A 71 -5.92 -7.97 -6.62
N TYR A 72 -5.68 -7.92 -5.31
CA TYR A 72 -4.34 -8.15 -4.78
C TYR A 72 -4.26 -9.56 -4.18
N ILE A 73 -3.36 -10.38 -4.71
CA ILE A 73 -3.26 -11.80 -4.34
C ILE A 73 -2.49 -12.04 -3.04
N TYR A 74 -1.64 -11.10 -2.65
CA TYR A 74 -0.88 -11.23 -1.42
C TYR A 74 -1.76 -11.01 -0.20
N VAL A 75 -1.70 -11.95 0.75
CA VAL A 75 -2.39 -11.91 2.04
C VAL A 75 -1.34 -11.84 3.14
N THR A 76 -1.47 -10.85 4.02
CA THR A 76 -0.47 -10.57 5.07
C THR A 76 -0.37 -11.70 6.11
N ASN A 77 -1.48 -12.40 6.39
CA ASN A 77 -1.58 -13.40 7.47
C ASN A 77 -1.01 -14.77 7.10
N ASN A 78 0.12 -14.86 6.36
CA ASN A 78 0.59 -16.11 5.77
C ASN A 78 1.55 -16.92 6.66
N THR A 79 2.40 -16.29 7.50
CA THR A 79 3.44 -17.00 8.25
C THR A 79 3.41 -16.70 9.75
N LYS A 80 3.84 -17.70 10.57
CA LYS A 80 3.94 -17.55 12.02
C LYS A 80 4.92 -16.44 12.41
N THR A 81 6.06 -16.38 11.75
CA THR A 81 7.10 -15.36 11.99
C THR A 81 6.53 -13.94 11.74
N TYR A 82 5.82 -13.74 10.64
CA TYR A 82 5.26 -12.43 10.33
C TYR A 82 4.15 -12.04 11.31
N LYS A 83 3.30 -12.98 11.73
CA LYS A 83 2.30 -12.73 12.80
C LYS A 83 2.96 -12.27 14.11
N THR A 84 4.07 -12.89 14.49
CA THR A 84 4.84 -12.48 15.67
C THR A 84 5.39 -11.08 15.52
N TYR A 85 5.92 -10.74 14.35
CA TYR A 85 6.37 -9.38 14.03
C TYR A 85 5.22 -8.36 14.16
N LEU A 86 4.05 -8.61 13.55
CA LEU A 86 2.89 -7.73 13.63
C LEU A 86 2.40 -7.52 15.06
N LYS A 87 2.37 -8.58 15.88
CA LYS A 87 2.05 -8.52 17.31
C LYS A 87 3.01 -7.62 18.07
N ASN A 88 4.32 -7.85 17.89
CA ASN A 88 5.36 -7.07 18.54
C ASN A 88 5.31 -5.61 18.12
N PHE A 89 5.05 -5.33 16.84
CA PHE A 89 4.88 -3.98 16.33
C PHE A 89 3.71 -3.26 17.01
N ALA A 90 2.53 -3.89 17.10
CA ALA A 90 1.37 -3.30 17.76
C ALA A 90 1.65 -2.99 19.24
N ASN A 91 2.26 -3.93 19.98
CA ASN A 91 2.64 -3.74 21.38
C ASN A 91 3.63 -2.57 21.54
N LYS A 92 4.65 -2.50 20.68
CA LYS A 92 5.65 -1.43 20.69
C LYS A 92 5.01 -0.06 20.42
N CYS A 93 4.09 0.03 19.44
CA CYS A 93 3.37 1.27 19.15
C CYS A 93 2.56 1.73 20.36
N VAL A 94 1.70 0.87 20.92
CA VAL A 94 0.85 1.23 22.05
C VAL A 94 1.69 1.62 23.27
N SER A 95 2.76 0.90 23.55
CA SER A 95 3.70 1.24 24.64
C SER A 95 4.36 2.60 24.45
N LYS A 96 4.83 2.91 23.22
CA LYS A 96 5.46 4.19 22.90
C LYS A 96 4.50 5.38 23.09
N PHE A 97 3.24 5.20 22.76
CA PHE A 97 2.20 6.23 22.87
C PHE A 97 1.36 6.13 24.14
N LYS A 98 1.79 5.37 25.15
CA LYS A 98 1.07 5.15 26.41
C LYS A 98 0.63 6.47 27.10
N LYS A 99 1.44 7.51 27.02
CA LYS A 99 1.13 8.83 27.66
C LYS A 99 -0.13 9.47 27.06
N ILE A 100 -0.40 9.34 25.77
CA ILE A 100 -1.59 9.90 25.11
C ILE A 100 -2.80 8.97 25.13
N LYS A 101 -2.65 7.73 25.65
CA LYS A 101 -3.72 6.72 25.78
C LYS A 101 -4.52 6.56 24.47
N PRO A 102 -3.89 6.11 23.38
CA PRO A 102 -4.58 6.03 22.08
C PRO A 102 -5.83 5.13 22.17
N LYS A 103 -6.92 5.56 21.57
CA LYS A 103 -8.20 4.81 21.55
C LYS A 103 -8.52 4.26 20.18
N THR A 104 -7.87 4.80 19.15
CA THR A 104 -8.15 4.46 17.76
C THR A 104 -6.84 4.25 16.97
N VAL A 105 -6.92 3.47 15.91
CA VAL A 105 -5.82 3.28 14.96
C VAL A 105 -6.39 3.25 13.53
N LEU A 106 -5.68 3.89 12.61
CA LEU A 106 -5.91 3.78 11.17
C LEU A 106 -4.71 3.10 10.53
N ASP A 107 -4.96 2.04 9.79
CA ASP A 107 -3.98 1.35 8.94
C ASP A 107 -4.26 1.66 7.46
N ILE A 108 -3.28 2.29 6.79
CA ILE A 108 -3.37 2.64 5.37
C ILE A 108 -2.63 1.58 4.57
N GLY A 109 -3.37 0.86 3.69
CA GLY A 109 -2.90 -0.36 3.04
C GLY A 109 -3.07 -1.58 3.96
N CYS A 110 -4.21 -1.67 4.64
CA CYS A 110 -4.44 -2.66 5.70
C CYS A 110 -4.57 -4.11 5.20
N ASN A 111 -4.60 -4.35 3.90
CA ASN A 111 -4.70 -5.67 3.28
C ASN A 111 -5.86 -6.50 3.89
N ASP A 112 -5.59 -7.71 4.42
CA ASP A 112 -6.56 -8.58 5.07
C ASP A 112 -6.92 -8.16 6.51
N GLY A 113 -6.35 -7.07 7.02
CA GLY A 113 -6.56 -6.58 8.40
C GLY A 113 -5.74 -7.30 9.46
N ALA A 114 -4.74 -8.08 9.09
CA ALA A 114 -3.92 -8.85 10.03
C ALA A 114 -3.24 -7.96 11.08
N GLN A 115 -2.69 -6.80 10.69
CA GLN A 115 -2.10 -5.85 11.63
C GLN A 115 -3.15 -5.25 12.57
N LEU A 116 -4.33 -4.90 12.02
CA LEU A 116 -5.44 -4.35 12.79
C LEU A 116 -5.97 -5.32 13.87
N ASN A 117 -5.90 -6.64 13.63
CA ASN A 117 -6.28 -7.63 14.64
C ASN A 117 -5.48 -7.45 15.94
N PHE A 118 -4.16 -7.23 15.86
CA PHE A 118 -3.33 -7.06 17.05
C PHE A 118 -3.62 -5.75 17.78
N PHE A 119 -3.88 -4.66 17.08
CA PHE A 119 -4.33 -3.42 17.71
C PHE A 119 -5.72 -3.57 18.37
N LYS A 120 -6.63 -4.32 17.73
CA LYS A 120 -7.94 -4.62 18.33
C LYS A 120 -7.83 -5.43 19.62
N MET A 121 -6.90 -6.42 19.66
CA MET A 121 -6.61 -7.21 20.88
C MET A 121 -6.07 -6.34 22.03
N LEU A 122 -5.44 -5.20 21.71
CA LEU A 122 -4.97 -4.20 22.67
C LEU A 122 -6.04 -3.17 23.04
N GLY A 123 -7.31 -3.39 22.66
CA GLY A 123 -8.46 -2.57 23.01
C GLY A 123 -8.73 -1.35 22.12
N LEU A 124 -7.96 -1.16 21.00
CA LEU A 124 -8.17 -0.01 20.13
C LEU A 124 -9.33 -0.25 19.16
N LYS A 125 -10.05 0.83 18.81
CA LYS A 125 -10.97 0.86 17.67
C LYS A 125 -10.16 0.91 16.38
N THR A 126 -10.44 -0.01 15.46
CA THR A 126 -9.61 -0.22 14.27
C THR A 126 -10.31 0.24 13.00
N PHE A 127 -9.60 1.04 12.22
CA PHE A 127 -10.01 1.51 10.91
C PHE A 127 -8.95 1.14 9.88
N GLY A 128 -9.37 0.83 8.65
CA GLY A 128 -8.45 0.55 7.56
C GLY A 128 -8.88 1.22 6.25
N ILE A 129 -7.93 1.54 5.41
CA ILE A 129 -8.15 1.94 4.02
C ILE A 129 -7.32 1.02 3.15
N ASP A 130 -7.98 0.26 2.26
CA ASP A 130 -7.28 -0.60 1.30
C ASP A 130 -8.07 -0.70 -0.02
N PRO A 131 -7.42 -0.61 -1.19
CA PRO A 131 -8.09 -0.69 -2.48
C PRO A 131 -8.47 -2.10 -2.92
N ALA A 132 -7.95 -3.16 -2.28
CA ALA A 132 -8.12 -4.55 -2.68
C ALA A 132 -9.55 -5.06 -2.41
N LYS A 133 -10.38 -5.09 -3.44
CA LYS A 133 -11.78 -5.54 -3.34
C LYS A 133 -11.91 -7.00 -2.90
N ASN A 134 -11.02 -7.86 -3.35
CA ASN A 134 -11.01 -9.28 -3.01
C ASN A 134 -10.72 -9.53 -1.53
N LEU A 135 -9.99 -8.64 -0.84
CA LEU A 135 -9.64 -8.77 0.57
C LEU A 135 -10.67 -8.11 1.50
N LEU A 136 -11.56 -7.26 0.98
CA LEU A 136 -12.56 -6.55 1.75
C LEU A 136 -13.44 -7.49 2.60
N LYS A 137 -13.88 -8.62 2.03
CA LYS A 137 -14.71 -9.61 2.73
C LYS A 137 -14.02 -10.20 3.97
N ILE A 138 -12.68 -10.23 3.98
CA ILE A 138 -11.90 -10.74 5.12
C ILE A 138 -11.71 -9.64 6.15
N SER A 139 -11.18 -8.49 5.73
CA SER A 139 -10.81 -7.38 6.61
C SER A 139 -12.02 -6.71 7.27
N SER A 140 -13.15 -6.56 6.55
CA SER A 140 -14.35 -5.90 7.06
C SER A 140 -15.14 -6.69 8.11
N LYS A 141 -14.89 -8.00 8.26
CA LYS A 141 -15.54 -8.83 9.28
C LYS A 141 -15.25 -8.35 10.70
N LYS A 142 -14.08 -7.77 10.93
CA LYS A 142 -13.59 -7.39 12.27
C LYS A 142 -13.28 -5.91 12.44
N HIS A 143 -13.13 -5.17 11.33
CA HIS A 143 -12.64 -3.80 11.30
C HIS A 143 -13.52 -2.91 10.43
N LYS A 144 -13.47 -1.61 10.67
CA LYS A 144 -14.14 -0.61 9.80
C LYS A 144 -13.24 -0.29 8.62
N ILE A 145 -13.51 -0.89 7.46
CA ILE A 145 -12.68 -0.77 6.26
C ILE A 145 -13.33 0.11 5.21
N ILE A 146 -12.53 1.01 4.64
CA ILE A 146 -12.87 1.80 3.45
C ILE A 146 -12.13 1.18 2.27
N CYS A 147 -12.89 0.56 1.34
CA CYS A 147 -12.34 -0.07 0.14
C CYS A 147 -12.05 0.99 -0.93
N ASP A 148 -10.95 1.71 -0.77
CA ASP A 148 -10.50 2.73 -1.71
C ASP A 148 -9.00 3.01 -1.56
N PHE A 149 -8.42 3.78 -2.50
CA PHE A 149 -7.11 4.39 -2.31
C PHE A 149 -7.18 5.51 -1.29
N VAL A 150 -6.07 5.76 -0.58
CA VAL A 150 -5.99 6.90 0.34
C VAL A 150 -6.05 8.23 -0.44
N ASN A 151 -7.01 9.06 -0.10
CA ASN A 151 -7.23 10.40 -0.65
C ASN A 151 -8.15 11.18 0.29
N GLN A 152 -8.35 12.47 0.04
CA GLN A 152 -9.23 13.33 0.87
C GLN A 152 -10.64 12.75 1.03
N LYS A 153 -11.22 12.18 -0.05
CA LYS A 153 -12.56 11.59 -0.01
C LYS A 153 -12.61 10.33 0.88
N SER A 154 -11.62 9.43 0.77
CA SER A 154 -11.57 8.22 1.60
C SER A 154 -11.29 8.55 3.06
N ILE A 155 -10.40 9.50 3.35
CA ILE A 155 -10.15 9.98 4.71
C ILE A 155 -11.40 10.66 5.29
N GLY A 156 -12.10 11.49 4.52
CA GLY A 156 -13.34 12.15 4.94
C GLY A 156 -14.48 11.20 5.32
N LYS A 157 -14.43 9.92 4.87
CA LYS A 157 -15.40 8.90 5.30
C LYS A 157 -15.13 8.39 6.72
N ILE A 158 -13.99 8.71 7.31
CA ILE A 158 -13.67 8.36 8.69
C ILE A 158 -14.22 9.47 9.57
N LYS A 159 -15.48 9.30 10.02
CA LYS A 159 -16.24 10.32 10.81
C LYS A 159 -15.74 10.49 12.24
N LYS A 160 -14.78 9.69 12.70
CA LYS A 160 -14.26 9.76 14.08
C LYS A 160 -12.82 10.26 14.05
N LYS A 161 -12.48 11.05 15.07
CA LYS A 161 -11.09 11.45 15.33
C LYS A 161 -10.23 10.18 15.51
N ILE A 162 -9.08 10.19 14.90
CA ILE A 162 -8.07 9.13 15.02
C ILE A 162 -6.95 9.72 15.88
N ASP A 163 -6.55 8.97 16.90
CA ASP A 163 -5.48 9.36 17.83
C ASP A 163 -4.09 9.08 17.25
#